data_5defde28777115b69c3d5d70fcd74018
#
_entry.id   5defde28777115b69c3d5d70fcd74018
#
_cell.length_a   1.000
_cell.length_b   1.000
_cell.length_c   1.000
_cell.angle_alpha   90.00
_cell.angle_beta   90.00
_cell.angle_gamma   90.00
#
_symmetry.space_group_name_H-M   'P 1'
#
loop_
_entity.id
_entity.type
_entity.pdbx_description
1 polymer ?
#
loop_
_entity_poly.entity_id
_entity_poly.type
_entity_poly.pdbx_seq_one_letter_code
_entity_poly.pdbx_strand_id
1 'polypeptide(L)'
;MKATLILENGMTFAGRSIGSGEERICEMVFNTSMTGYQEILTDPSYAGQGIVMSYPLIGNYGVNHEDNESSRPWAEAFIVRHLARRGSNFRCEDGLDSYLKQFHITGIEGVDTRALTRILRSQGTMNGMITCAEHFSVPECLERIRAYRVEGTVERVTRKEPQVYPAAGGQQLRVALMDYGVKENMIRCLQNRGCEVTVFPARTPAEAVLSGGFDGVMLSNGPGDPADNVEIITEVRKLYESELPLFAVCLGHQLLALATGAETRKMRFGHRGGNHPVKDLEHGRAYITSQNHGYVVTAESVDPAVAEVSHINVNEGSVEGLRYRRPNCFTVQFHPEAAPGPMDTEYLFDRFVDSMKGGRAHA
;
A
#
# COMPACT_ATOMS: atom_id res chain seq x y z
N MET A 1 -10.43 -23.23 -17.85
CA MET A 1 -11.61 -22.53 -18.37
C MET A 1 -11.11 -21.30 -19.12
N LYS A 2 -11.76 -20.86 -20.20
CA LYS A 2 -11.43 -19.58 -20.87
C LYS A 2 -11.85 -18.42 -19.95
N ALA A 3 -11.12 -17.33 -20.04
CA ALA A 3 -11.46 -16.07 -19.37
C ALA A 3 -11.18 -14.89 -20.30
N THR A 4 -11.90 -13.80 -20.09
CA THR A 4 -11.71 -12.55 -20.83
C THR A 4 -11.60 -11.40 -19.84
N LEU A 5 -10.56 -10.59 -19.98
CA LEU A 5 -10.44 -9.28 -19.33
C LEU A 5 -11.00 -8.23 -20.30
N ILE A 6 -11.94 -7.43 -19.81
CA ILE A 6 -12.56 -6.30 -20.52
C ILE A 6 -12.17 -5.02 -19.78
N LEU A 7 -11.56 -4.06 -20.46
CA LEU A 7 -11.20 -2.75 -19.89
C LEU A 7 -12.31 -1.72 -20.16
N GLU A 8 -12.37 -0.68 -19.34
CA GLU A 8 -13.32 0.43 -19.46
C GLU A 8 -13.29 1.13 -20.82
N ASN A 9 -12.15 1.14 -21.51
CA ASN A 9 -11.99 1.67 -22.87
C ASN A 9 -12.49 0.73 -23.98
N GLY A 10 -13.04 -0.43 -23.63
CA GLY A 10 -13.58 -1.44 -24.55
C GLY A 10 -12.56 -2.45 -25.08
N MET A 11 -11.29 -2.32 -24.75
CA MET A 11 -10.28 -3.32 -25.12
C MET A 11 -10.49 -4.63 -24.36
N THR A 12 -10.28 -5.76 -25.05
CA THR A 12 -10.44 -7.10 -24.47
C THR A 12 -9.17 -7.91 -24.62
N PHE A 13 -8.90 -8.74 -23.62
CA PHE A 13 -7.77 -9.66 -23.60
C PHE A 13 -8.27 -11.06 -23.25
N ALA A 14 -8.07 -11.99 -24.18
CA ALA A 14 -8.41 -13.40 -23.95
C ALA A 14 -7.26 -14.10 -23.21
N GLY A 15 -7.65 -15.02 -22.33
CA GLY A 15 -6.71 -15.82 -21.55
C GLY A 15 -7.35 -17.07 -20.99
N ARG A 16 -6.74 -17.60 -19.94
CA ARG A 16 -7.23 -18.74 -19.18
C ARG A 16 -7.44 -18.33 -17.74
N SER A 17 -8.58 -18.75 -17.17
CA SER A 17 -8.89 -18.54 -15.76
C SER A 17 -7.89 -19.27 -14.86
N ILE A 18 -7.44 -18.57 -13.82
CA ILE A 18 -6.73 -19.08 -12.65
C ILE A 18 -7.45 -18.55 -11.41
N GLY A 19 -7.17 -19.12 -10.25
CA GLY A 19 -7.88 -18.75 -9.02
C GLY A 19 -9.34 -19.18 -9.01
N SER A 20 -10.24 -18.35 -8.44
CA SER A 20 -11.64 -18.71 -8.19
C SER A 20 -12.48 -18.88 -9.46
N GLY A 21 -12.16 -18.18 -10.53
CA GLY A 21 -12.94 -18.16 -11.78
C GLY A 21 -14.27 -17.40 -11.69
N GLU A 22 -14.52 -16.70 -10.60
CA GLU A 22 -15.67 -15.83 -10.42
C GLU A 22 -15.54 -14.57 -11.29
N GLU A 23 -16.66 -13.94 -11.63
CA GLU A 23 -16.62 -12.64 -12.28
C GLU A 23 -16.22 -11.56 -11.28
N ARG A 24 -15.33 -10.65 -11.71
CA ARG A 24 -14.83 -9.58 -10.84
C ARG A 24 -14.64 -8.27 -11.60
N ILE A 25 -15.14 -7.17 -11.02
CA ILE A 25 -14.88 -5.80 -11.48
C ILE A 25 -13.99 -5.10 -10.46
N CYS A 26 -12.93 -4.42 -10.91
CA CYS A 26 -12.02 -3.68 -10.05
C CYS A 26 -11.21 -2.65 -10.84
N GLU A 27 -10.53 -1.74 -10.16
CA GLU A 27 -9.56 -0.84 -10.79
C GLU A 27 -8.31 -1.63 -11.21
N MET A 28 -7.98 -1.63 -12.50
CA MET A 28 -6.79 -2.30 -13.03
C MET A 28 -5.56 -1.43 -12.83
N VAL A 29 -4.59 -1.97 -12.10
CA VAL A 29 -3.28 -1.36 -11.86
C VAL A 29 -2.18 -2.32 -12.29
N PHE A 30 -0.94 -1.84 -12.47
CA PHE A 30 0.18 -2.71 -12.80
C PHE A 30 1.30 -2.60 -11.77
N ASN A 31 2.02 -3.70 -11.57
CA ASN A 31 3.21 -3.76 -10.75
C ASN A 31 4.39 -4.26 -11.58
N THR A 32 5.56 -3.63 -11.42
CA THR A 32 6.77 -3.94 -12.20
C THR A 32 7.78 -4.84 -11.47
N SER A 33 7.49 -5.25 -10.25
CA SER A 33 8.35 -6.15 -9.46
C SER A 33 8.50 -7.50 -10.14
N MET A 34 9.70 -8.07 -10.06
CA MET A 34 10.00 -9.41 -10.58
C MET A 34 9.68 -10.51 -9.58
N THR A 35 9.65 -10.17 -8.30
CA THR A 35 9.44 -11.05 -7.14
C THR A 35 8.48 -10.38 -6.15
N GLY A 36 8.11 -11.09 -5.08
CA GLY A 36 7.28 -10.51 -4.03
C GLY A 36 5.78 -10.52 -4.36
N TYR A 37 5.33 -11.43 -5.22
CA TYR A 37 3.92 -11.48 -5.62
C TYR A 37 2.97 -11.85 -4.48
N GLN A 38 3.44 -12.59 -3.47
CA GLN A 38 2.63 -12.92 -2.29
C GLN A 38 2.47 -11.72 -1.37
N GLU A 39 3.55 -11.00 -1.10
CA GLU A 39 3.56 -9.74 -0.37
C GLU A 39 2.68 -8.70 -1.08
N ILE A 40 2.76 -8.62 -2.41
CA ILE A 40 1.88 -7.74 -3.23
C ILE A 40 0.41 -8.14 -3.07
N LEU A 41 0.07 -9.42 -3.13
CA LEU A 41 -1.31 -9.90 -2.99
C LEU A 41 -1.88 -9.63 -1.59
N THR A 42 -1.04 -9.72 -0.56
CA THR A 42 -1.43 -9.58 0.85
C THR A 42 -1.24 -8.16 1.40
N ASP A 43 -0.70 -7.22 0.62
CA ASP A 43 -0.67 -5.79 0.96
C ASP A 43 -2.09 -5.20 0.92
N PRO A 44 -2.64 -4.73 2.07
CA PRO A 44 -3.98 -4.17 2.14
C PRO A 44 -4.21 -2.95 1.23
N SER A 45 -3.13 -2.27 0.83
CA SER A 45 -3.21 -1.12 -0.10
C SER A 45 -3.72 -1.49 -1.50
N TYR A 46 -3.79 -2.78 -1.84
CA TYR A 46 -4.41 -3.25 -3.08
C TYR A 46 -5.92 -3.55 -2.97
N ALA A 47 -6.57 -3.30 -1.84
CA ALA A 47 -8.00 -3.51 -1.73
C ALA A 47 -8.78 -2.70 -2.78
N GLY A 48 -9.67 -3.36 -3.51
CA GLY A 48 -10.41 -2.78 -4.64
C GLY A 48 -9.68 -2.82 -5.99
N GLN A 49 -8.45 -3.34 -6.05
CA GLN A 49 -7.62 -3.32 -7.26
C GLN A 49 -7.36 -4.71 -7.84
N GLY A 50 -7.30 -4.78 -9.18
CA GLY A 50 -6.81 -5.93 -9.95
C GLY A 50 -5.38 -5.67 -10.42
N ILE A 51 -4.47 -6.57 -10.08
CA ILE A 51 -3.03 -6.36 -10.26
C ILE A 51 -2.53 -7.04 -11.52
N VAL A 52 -1.98 -6.26 -12.44
CA VAL A 52 -1.28 -6.74 -13.63
C VAL A 52 0.21 -6.87 -13.31
N MET A 53 0.72 -8.10 -13.25
CA MET A 53 2.15 -8.32 -13.08
C MET A 53 2.85 -8.19 -14.43
N SER A 54 3.74 -7.22 -14.56
CA SER A 54 4.47 -6.99 -15.83
C SER A 54 5.57 -8.03 -16.07
N TYR A 55 6.09 -8.65 -15.00
CA TYR A 55 7.07 -9.73 -15.10
C TYR A 55 6.43 -11.00 -15.69
N PRO A 56 7.07 -11.67 -16.66
CA PRO A 56 6.41 -12.70 -17.46
C PRO A 56 6.11 -14.01 -16.74
N LEU A 57 6.85 -14.39 -15.70
CA LEU A 57 6.67 -15.64 -14.96
C LEU A 57 6.36 -15.36 -13.50
N ILE A 58 5.20 -15.72 -13.02
CA ILE A 58 4.73 -15.51 -11.65
C ILE A 58 4.39 -16.87 -11.02
N GLY A 59 4.54 -17.00 -9.69
CA GLY A 59 4.25 -18.22 -8.93
C GLY A 59 5.40 -19.23 -8.90
N ASN A 60 6.57 -18.88 -9.43
CA ASN A 60 7.70 -19.80 -9.60
C ASN A 60 8.34 -20.28 -8.29
N TYR A 61 8.17 -19.59 -7.17
CA TYR A 61 8.63 -20.02 -5.84
C TYR A 61 7.52 -20.43 -4.88
N GLY A 62 6.26 -20.51 -5.37
CA GLY A 62 5.10 -20.89 -4.57
C GLY A 62 4.64 -19.82 -3.61
N VAL A 63 3.92 -20.22 -2.57
CA VAL A 63 3.49 -19.38 -1.45
C VAL A 63 3.83 -20.07 -0.13
N ASN A 64 3.94 -19.29 0.94
CA ASN A 64 4.17 -19.76 2.30
C ASN A 64 3.48 -18.82 3.31
N HIS A 65 3.38 -19.20 4.57
CA HIS A 65 2.70 -18.40 5.59
C HIS A 65 3.52 -17.22 6.12
N GLU A 66 4.85 -17.23 5.97
CA GLU A 66 5.75 -16.21 6.53
C GLU A 66 5.80 -14.91 5.71
N ASP A 67 5.61 -15.02 4.37
CA ASP A 67 5.74 -13.89 3.44
C ASP A 67 4.42 -13.09 3.29
N ASN A 68 3.41 -13.37 4.11
CA ASN A 68 2.20 -12.57 4.15
C ASN A 68 2.44 -11.23 4.85
N GLU A 69 1.93 -10.15 4.24
CA GLU A 69 1.96 -8.80 4.82
C GLU A 69 0.65 -8.44 5.56
N SER A 70 -0.32 -9.36 5.58
CA SER A 70 -1.54 -9.28 6.39
C SER A 70 -2.22 -10.65 6.47
N SER A 71 -3.35 -10.75 7.16
CA SER A 71 -4.06 -12.01 7.40
C SER A 71 -4.60 -12.72 6.15
N ARG A 72 -4.69 -12.03 5.01
CA ARG A 72 -5.21 -12.58 3.74
C ARG A 72 -4.79 -11.71 2.55
N PRO A 73 -4.91 -12.21 1.30
CA PRO A 73 -4.82 -11.35 0.13
C PRO A 73 -6.01 -10.36 0.05
N TRP A 74 -5.73 -9.16 -0.45
CA TRP A 74 -6.70 -8.07 -0.59
C TRP A 74 -6.94 -7.66 -2.04
N ALA A 75 -6.07 -8.09 -2.96
CA ALA A 75 -6.28 -7.87 -4.39
C ALA A 75 -7.59 -8.51 -4.85
N GLU A 76 -8.38 -7.80 -5.65
CA GLU A 76 -9.64 -8.32 -6.22
C GLU A 76 -9.39 -9.26 -7.40
N ALA A 77 -8.32 -9.00 -8.17
CA ALA A 77 -7.96 -9.82 -9.32
C ALA A 77 -6.45 -9.87 -9.54
N PHE A 78 -5.98 -10.92 -10.21
CA PHE A 78 -4.56 -11.13 -10.49
C PHE A 78 -4.33 -11.53 -11.95
N ILE A 79 -3.59 -10.70 -12.69
CA ILE A 79 -3.40 -10.82 -14.14
C ILE A 79 -1.93 -11.10 -14.43
N VAL A 80 -1.64 -12.24 -15.07
CA VAL A 80 -0.28 -12.70 -15.35
C VAL A 80 -0.08 -13.14 -16.78
N ARG A 81 1.15 -13.09 -17.27
CA ARG A 81 1.52 -13.66 -18.57
C ARG A 81 1.59 -15.19 -18.48
N HIS A 82 2.35 -15.72 -17.54
CA HIS A 82 2.50 -17.15 -17.27
C HIS A 82 2.45 -17.40 -15.78
N LEU A 83 1.61 -18.34 -15.37
CA LEU A 83 1.58 -18.86 -14.02
C LEU A 83 2.41 -20.14 -13.95
N ALA A 84 3.39 -20.18 -13.04
CA ALA A 84 4.14 -21.39 -12.76
C ALA A 84 3.24 -22.51 -12.22
N ARG A 85 3.38 -23.71 -12.78
CA ARG A 85 2.55 -24.86 -12.38
C ARG A 85 3.00 -25.50 -11.05
N ARG A 86 4.27 -25.30 -10.69
CA ARG A 86 4.88 -25.80 -9.47
C ARG A 86 5.79 -24.74 -8.89
N GLY A 87 5.69 -24.52 -7.58
CA GLY A 87 6.67 -23.74 -6.85
C GLY A 87 8.00 -24.50 -6.75
N SER A 88 9.12 -23.80 -6.94
CA SER A 88 10.46 -24.36 -6.91
C SER A 88 11.33 -23.60 -5.90
N ASN A 89 10.94 -23.66 -4.63
CA ASN A 89 11.67 -23.04 -3.51
C ASN A 89 11.53 -23.91 -2.28
N PHE A 90 12.55 -23.97 -1.43
CA PHE A 90 12.53 -24.77 -0.19
C PHE A 90 11.48 -24.28 0.82
N ARG A 91 11.02 -23.02 0.72
CA ARG A 91 9.96 -22.44 1.54
C ARG A 91 8.56 -22.58 0.92
N CYS A 92 8.43 -23.23 -0.25
CA CYS A 92 7.15 -23.42 -0.92
C CYS A 92 6.25 -24.38 -0.14
N GLU A 93 5.13 -23.91 0.35
CA GLU A 93 4.10 -24.70 1.04
C GLU A 93 2.95 -25.07 0.10
N ASP A 94 2.57 -24.16 -0.83
CA ASP A 94 1.51 -24.40 -1.83
C ASP A 94 1.79 -23.64 -3.14
N GLY A 95 1.02 -23.97 -4.17
CA GLY A 95 1.04 -23.30 -5.45
C GLY A 95 0.16 -22.04 -5.46
N LEU A 96 0.57 -21.03 -6.22
CA LEU A 96 -0.17 -19.75 -6.28
C LEU A 96 -1.62 -19.90 -6.77
N ASP A 97 -1.91 -20.83 -7.71
CA ASP A 97 -3.30 -21.06 -8.17
C ASP A 97 -4.21 -21.59 -7.05
N SER A 98 -3.69 -22.51 -6.21
CA SER A 98 -4.41 -23.03 -5.03
C SER A 98 -4.67 -21.92 -4.03
N TYR A 99 -3.66 -21.08 -3.77
CA TYR A 99 -3.77 -19.94 -2.87
C TYR A 99 -4.83 -18.94 -3.35
N LEU A 100 -4.83 -18.57 -4.63
CA LEU A 100 -5.85 -17.67 -5.20
C LEU A 100 -7.26 -18.27 -5.08
N LYS A 101 -7.42 -19.60 -5.29
CA LYS A 101 -8.70 -20.30 -5.11
C LYS A 101 -9.18 -20.29 -3.68
N GLN A 102 -8.29 -20.57 -2.73
CA GLN A 102 -8.59 -20.59 -1.29
C GLN A 102 -9.18 -19.26 -0.82
N PHE A 103 -8.66 -18.15 -1.34
CA PHE A 103 -9.09 -16.80 -0.96
C PHE A 103 -10.08 -16.14 -1.94
N HIS A 104 -10.65 -16.90 -2.86
CA HIS A 104 -11.62 -16.41 -3.85
C HIS A 104 -11.12 -15.24 -4.71
N ILE A 105 -9.82 -15.22 -5.00
CA ILE A 105 -9.22 -14.23 -5.89
C ILE A 105 -9.38 -14.70 -7.33
N THR A 106 -10.00 -13.87 -8.16
CA THR A 106 -10.13 -14.14 -9.59
C THR A 106 -8.84 -13.80 -10.32
N GLY A 107 -8.41 -14.66 -11.24
CA GLY A 107 -7.23 -14.37 -12.04
C GLY A 107 -7.33 -14.82 -13.48
N ILE A 108 -6.45 -14.28 -14.31
CA ILE A 108 -6.31 -14.62 -15.72
C ILE A 108 -4.84 -14.75 -16.10
N GLU A 109 -4.48 -15.82 -16.79
CA GLU A 109 -3.16 -16.01 -17.38
C GLU A 109 -3.20 -16.04 -18.90
N GLY A 110 -2.06 -15.92 -19.56
CA GLY A 110 -1.93 -15.90 -21.01
C GLY A 110 -2.14 -14.53 -21.64
N VAL A 111 -2.40 -13.52 -20.84
CA VAL A 111 -2.56 -12.12 -21.26
C VAL A 111 -1.22 -11.52 -21.65
N ASP A 112 -1.19 -10.66 -22.65
CA ASP A 112 -0.03 -9.82 -22.92
C ASP A 112 0.05 -8.68 -21.88
N THR A 113 0.64 -9.00 -20.73
CA THR A 113 0.77 -8.07 -19.61
C THR A 113 1.66 -6.87 -19.94
N ARG A 114 2.59 -7.01 -20.90
CA ARG A 114 3.40 -5.88 -21.38
C ARG A 114 2.54 -4.87 -22.17
N ALA A 115 1.71 -5.36 -23.08
CA ALA A 115 0.79 -4.50 -23.83
C ALA A 115 -0.22 -3.83 -22.88
N LEU A 116 -0.79 -4.59 -21.95
CA LEU A 116 -1.72 -4.09 -20.93
C LEU A 116 -1.08 -3.03 -20.05
N THR A 117 0.14 -3.25 -19.55
CA THR A 117 0.91 -2.25 -18.77
C THR A 117 1.13 -0.96 -19.56
N ARG A 118 1.43 -1.06 -20.87
CA ARG A 118 1.59 0.13 -21.72
C ARG A 118 0.30 0.92 -21.88
N ILE A 119 -0.84 0.24 -21.99
CA ILE A 119 -2.16 0.88 -22.05
C ILE A 119 -2.42 1.63 -20.75
N LEU A 120 -2.31 0.98 -19.60
CA LEU A 120 -2.52 1.59 -18.28
C LEU A 120 -1.57 2.76 -18.03
N ARG A 121 -0.32 2.65 -18.45
CA ARG A 121 0.66 3.74 -18.35
C ARG A 121 0.28 4.95 -19.23
N SER A 122 -0.20 4.70 -20.44
CA SER A 122 -0.50 5.76 -21.42
C SER A 122 -1.88 6.40 -21.22
N GLN A 123 -2.88 5.63 -20.79
CA GLN A 123 -4.26 6.09 -20.63
C GLN A 123 -4.67 6.34 -19.17
N GLY A 124 -3.90 5.83 -18.22
CA GLY A 124 -4.20 5.87 -16.78
C GLY A 124 -4.72 4.51 -16.28
N THR A 125 -4.76 4.37 -14.95
CA THR A 125 -5.52 3.27 -14.33
C THR A 125 -6.99 3.41 -14.68
N MET A 126 -7.66 2.28 -14.90
CA MET A 126 -9.07 2.24 -15.29
C MET A 126 -9.74 0.99 -14.75
N ASN A 127 -11.06 1.03 -14.66
CA ASN A 127 -11.82 -0.15 -14.29
C ASN A 127 -11.73 -1.24 -15.35
N GLY A 128 -11.83 -2.49 -14.92
CA GLY A 128 -11.92 -3.63 -15.82
C GLY A 128 -12.70 -4.76 -15.16
N MET A 129 -13.16 -5.69 -15.99
CA MET A 129 -13.89 -6.88 -15.60
C MET A 129 -13.16 -8.12 -16.08
N ILE A 130 -12.99 -9.11 -15.23
CA ILE A 130 -12.64 -10.46 -15.64
C ILE A 130 -13.90 -11.31 -15.62
N THR A 131 -14.23 -11.97 -16.72
CA THR A 131 -15.37 -12.89 -16.81
C THR A 131 -14.95 -14.22 -17.43
N CYS A 132 -15.56 -15.31 -16.94
CA CYS A 132 -15.42 -16.66 -17.46
C CYS A 132 -16.68 -17.13 -18.24
N ALA A 133 -17.66 -16.25 -18.43
CA ALA A 133 -18.86 -16.55 -19.17
C ALA A 133 -18.53 -16.89 -20.64
N GLU A 134 -19.15 -17.95 -21.18
CA GLU A 134 -18.96 -18.32 -22.58
C GLU A 134 -19.62 -17.30 -23.53
N HIS A 135 -20.71 -16.67 -23.08
CA HIS A 135 -21.44 -15.64 -23.79
C HIS A 135 -21.61 -14.42 -22.90
N PHE A 136 -21.19 -13.27 -23.38
CA PHE A 136 -21.36 -11.99 -22.71
C PHE A 136 -21.50 -10.88 -23.75
N SER A 137 -22.20 -9.82 -23.39
CA SER A 137 -22.35 -8.60 -24.20
C SER A 137 -21.31 -7.58 -23.74
N VAL A 138 -20.38 -7.22 -24.62
CA VAL A 138 -19.36 -6.19 -24.28
C VAL A 138 -20.02 -4.85 -23.89
N PRO A 139 -21.06 -4.33 -24.59
CA PRO A 139 -21.74 -3.12 -24.15
C PRO A 139 -22.29 -3.19 -22.74
N GLU A 140 -22.96 -4.28 -22.34
CA GLU A 140 -23.50 -4.47 -20.99
C GLU A 140 -22.38 -4.54 -19.94
N CYS A 141 -21.28 -5.25 -20.26
CA CYS A 141 -20.11 -5.26 -19.39
C CYS A 141 -19.53 -3.86 -19.19
N LEU A 142 -19.44 -3.06 -20.25
CA LEU A 142 -18.92 -1.68 -20.18
C LEU A 142 -19.79 -0.76 -19.33
N GLU A 143 -21.11 -0.90 -19.36
CA GLU A 143 -22.00 -0.16 -18.45
C GLU A 143 -21.69 -0.46 -16.99
N ARG A 144 -21.53 -1.74 -16.63
CA ARG A 144 -21.20 -2.18 -15.28
C ARG A 144 -19.80 -1.72 -14.87
N ILE A 145 -18.81 -1.84 -15.75
CA ILE A 145 -17.43 -1.40 -15.49
C ILE A 145 -17.39 0.10 -15.20
N ARG A 146 -18.07 0.93 -15.98
CA ARG A 146 -18.11 2.39 -15.82
C ARG A 146 -18.88 2.84 -14.59
N ALA A 147 -19.86 2.06 -14.15
CA ALA A 147 -20.62 2.32 -12.94
C ALA A 147 -19.86 1.95 -11.65
N TYR A 148 -18.83 1.08 -11.76
CA TYR A 148 -18.09 0.61 -10.59
C TYR A 148 -17.29 1.74 -9.92
N ARG A 149 -17.34 1.79 -8.59
CA ARG A 149 -16.55 2.70 -7.75
C ARG A 149 -15.92 1.91 -6.61
N VAL A 150 -14.69 2.27 -6.29
CA VAL A 150 -13.96 1.73 -5.13
C VAL A 150 -14.22 2.65 -3.95
N GLU A 151 -14.94 2.19 -2.95
CA GLU A 151 -15.34 2.97 -1.77
C GLU A 151 -15.11 2.17 -0.49
N GLY A 152 -14.95 2.87 0.65
CA GLY A 152 -14.87 2.26 1.98
C GLY A 152 -13.69 1.30 2.15
N THR A 153 -12.59 1.52 1.45
CA THR A 153 -11.48 0.57 1.41
C THR A 153 -10.73 0.48 2.74
N VAL A 154 -10.55 1.58 3.45
CA VAL A 154 -9.91 1.60 4.78
C VAL A 154 -10.74 0.81 5.79
N GLU A 155 -12.06 0.96 5.79
CA GLU A 155 -12.98 0.21 6.66
C GLU A 155 -12.94 -1.31 6.40
N ARG A 156 -12.68 -1.70 5.17
CA ARG A 156 -12.57 -3.12 4.78
C ARG A 156 -11.29 -3.77 5.30
N VAL A 157 -10.20 -3.02 5.40
CA VAL A 157 -8.85 -3.56 5.71
C VAL A 157 -8.43 -3.35 7.15
N THR A 158 -8.96 -2.32 7.82
CA THR A 158 -8.61 -2.02 9.22
C THR A 158 -9.09 -3.12 10.17
N ARG A 159 -8.36 -3.33 11.23
CA ARG A 159 -8.78 -4.25 12.32
C ARG A 159 -9.99 -3.71 13.07
N LYS A 160 -10.70 -4.60 13.75
CA LYS A 160 -11.91 -4.26 14.49
C LYS A 160 -11.63 -3.80 15.94
N GLU A 161 -10.55 -4.29 16.53
CA GLU A 161 -10.16 -4.06 17.92
C GLU A 161 -8.67 -3.75 18.01
N PRO A 162 -8.23 -2.99 19.02
CA PRO A 162 -6.81 -2.76 19.28
C PRO A 162 -6.09 -4.08 19.56
N GLN A 163 -4.86 -4.20 19.06
CA GLN A 163 -4.01 -5.37 19.28
C GLN A 163 -2.60 -4.93 19.67
N VAL A 164 -2.06 -5.57 20.73
CA VAL A 164 -0.71 -5.31 21.22
C VAL A 164 0.27 -6.34 20.66
N TYR A 165 1.37 -5.86 20.14
CA TYR A 165 2.51 -6.64 19.66
C TYR A 165 3.71 -6.34 20.55
N PRO A 166 4.24 -7.34 21.29
CA PRO A 166 5.36 -7.13 22.20
C PRO A 166 6.64 -6.82 21.42
N ALA A 167 7.57 -6.09 22.05
CA ALA A 167 8.89 -5.86 21.48
C ALA A 167 9.67 -7.17 21.30
N ALA A 168 10.45 -7.27 20.24
CA ALA A 168 11.43 -8.34 20.08
C ALA A 168 12.63 -8.04 20.99
N GLY A 169 12.71 -8.71 22.12
CA GLY A 169 13.71 -8.44 23.18
C GLY A 169 13.16 -7.56 24.31
N GLY A 170 13.99 -6.75 24.93
CA GLY A 170 13.57 -5.87 26.01
C GLY A 170 12.76 -4.67 25.51
N GLN A 171 11.56 -4.46 26.05
CA GLN A 171 10.73 -3.31 25.74
C GLN A 171 11.41 -2.01 26.23
N GLN A 172 11.54 -1.03 25.34
CA GLN A 172 12.10 0.29 25.64
C GLN A 172 11.09 1.40 25.40
N LEU A 173 10.26 1.29 24.36
CA LEU A 173 9.31 2.30 23.90
C LEU A 173 7.94 1.69 23.62
N ARG A 174 6.89 2.51 23.64
CA ARG A 174 5.53 2.15 23.31
C ARG A 174 5.05 3.01 22.14
N VAL A 175 4.65 2.37 21.05
CA VAL A 175 4.19 3.03 19.83
C VAL A 175 2.71 2.75 19.62
N ALA A 176 1.93 3.82 19.40
CA ALA A 176 0.58 3.71 18.87
C ALA A 176 0.65 3.70 17.33
N LEU A 177 0.15 2.66 16.68
CA LEU A 177 0.09 2.55 15.25
C LEU A 177 -1.36 2.56 14.78
N MET A 178 -1.72 3.55 13.95
CA MET A 178 -3.06 3.66 13.36
C MET A 178 -3.15 2.77 12.12
N ASP A 179 -4.11 1.85 12.13
CA ASP A 179 -4.28 0.83 11.08
C ASP A 179 -5.22 1.32 9.97
N TYR A 180 -4.66 1.86 8.92
CA TYR A 180 -5.39 2.19 7.69
C TYR A 180 -5.27 1.10 6.63
N GLY A 181 -4.61 -0.01 6.96
CA GLY A 181 -4.25 -1.12 6.10
C GLY A 181 -2.79 -1.48 6.29
N VAL A 182 -2.37 -1.64 7.56
CA VAL A 182 -0.99 -1.84 7.95
C VAL A 182 -0.41 -3.14 7.40
N LYS A 183 0.82 -3.07 6.91
CA LYS A 183 1.63 -4.24 6.57
C LYS A 183 2.34 -4.78 7.82
N GLU A 184 2.35 -6.11 7.95
CA GLU A 184 3.00 -6.79 9.08
C GLU A 184 4.48 -6.40 9.23
N ASN A 185 5.16 -6.10 8.14
CA ASN A 185 6.56 -5.71 8.19
C ASN A 185 6.79 -4.34 8.85
N MET A 186 5.82 -3.42 8.83
CA MET A 186 5.90 -2.18 9.62
C MET A 186 5.94 -2.47 11.12
N ILE A 187 5.11 -3.42 11.57
CA ILE A 187 5.05 -3.85 12.98
C ILE A 187 6.39 -4.51 13.34
N ARG A 188 6.87 -5.44 12.49
CA ARG A 188 8.16 -6.12 12.68
C ARG A 188 9.34 -5.14 12.77
N CYS A 189 9.37 -4.11 11.91
CA CYS A 189 10.40 -3.08 11.94
C CYS A 189 10.46 -2.34 13.28
N LEU A 190 9.32 -2.03 13.90
CA LEU A 190 9.24 -1.40 15.23
C LEU A 190 9.59 -2.38 16.34
N GLN A 191 9.05 -3.62 16.30
CA GLN A 191 9.34 -4.65 17.31
C GLN A 191 10.84 -4.94 17.41
N ASN A 192 11.52 -5.08 16.25
CA ASN A 192 12.96 -5.33 16.16
C ASN A 192 13.81 -4.19 16.73
N ARG A 193 13.22 -3.00 16.88
CA ARG A 193 13.85 -1.81 17.49
C ARG A 193 13.46 -1.60 18.97
N GLY A 194 12.89 -2.63 19.60
CA GLY A 194 12.51 -2.61 21.01
C GLY A 194 11.22 -1.84 21.30
N CYS A 195 10.34 -1.68 20.32
CA CYS A 195 9.04 -1.05 20.52
C CYS A 195 7.95 -2.10 20.78
N GLU A 196 7.19 -1.93 21.86
CA GLU A 196 5.85 -2.51 21.98
C GLU A 196 4.91 -1.69 21.09
N VAL A 197 4.20 -2.35 20.19
CA VAL A 197 3.31 -1.70 19.23
C VAL A 197 1.87 -2.01 19.57
N THR A 198 1.08 -1.01 19.88
CA THR A 198 -0.39 -1.13 19.95
C THR A 198 -0.97 -0.63 18.65
N VAL A 199 -1.58 -1.54 17.90
CA VAL A 199 -2.21 -1.22 16.62
C VAL A 199 -3.68 -0.94 16.85
N PHE A 200 -4.14 0.25 16.48
CA PHE A 200 -5.50 0.74 16.67
C PHE A 200 -6.31 0.71 15.39
N PRO A 201 -7.62 0.41 15.44
CA PRO A 201 -8.52 0.59 14.29
C PRO A 201 -8.48 2.02 13.73
N ALA A 202 -8.71 2.16 12.43
CA ALA A 202 -8.60 3.43 11.70
C ALA A 202 -9.40 4.60 12.29
N ARG A 203 -10.59 4.31 12.84
CA ARG A 203 -11.51 5.32 13.41
C ARG A 203 -11.36 5.49 14.92
N THR A 204 -10.29 5.00 15.53
CA THR A 204 -10.04 5.21 16.97
C THR A 204 -9.86 6.71 17.24
N PRO A 205 -10.61 7.30 18.18
CA PRO A 205 -10.44 8.70 18.54
C PRO A 205 -9.03 9.01 19.04
N ALA A 206 -8.47 10.14 18.62
CA ALA A 206 -7.13 10.56 19.02
C ALA A 206 -6.98 10.62 20.55
N GLU A 207 -8.00 11.04 21.29
CA GLU A 207 -8.02 11.09 22.76
C GLU A 207 -7.75 9.72 23.40
N ALA A 208 -8.30 8.64 22.83
CA ALA A 208 -8.06 7.28 23.31
C ALA A 208 -6.58 6.86 23.11
N VAL A 209 -5.98 7.28 22.00
CA VAL A 209 -4.56 7.05 21.73
C VAL A 209 -3.70 7.89 22.68
N LEU A 210 -3.98 9.18 22.81
CA LEU A 210 -3.19 10.12 23.61
C LEU A 210 -3.23 9.80 25.11
N SER A 211 -4.35 9.26 25.61
CA SER A 211 -4.45 8.81 27.01
C SER A 211 -3.68 7.52 27.30
N GLY A 212 -3.22 6.80 26.29
CA GLY A 212 -2.55 5.51 26.41
C GLY A 212 -1.10 5.57 26.89
N GLY A 213 -0.48 6.76 26.99
CA GLY A 213 0.91 6.95 27.43
C GLY A 213 1.93 6.35 26.46
N PHE A 214 1.74 6.55 25.16
CA PHE A 214 2.68 6.15 24.13
C PHE A 214 3.82 7.16 23.97
N ASP A 215 4.99 6.69 23.52
CA ASP A 215 6.16 7.50 23.26
C ASP A 215 6.13 8.14 21.86
N GLY A 216 5.34 7.58 20.95
CA GLY A 216 5.15 8.11 19.59
C GLY A 216 3.96 7.47 18.88
N VAL A 217 3.58 8.10 17.77
CA VAL A 217 2.47 7.67 16.91
C VAL A 217 2.98 7.36 15.50
N MET A 218 2.55 6.24 14.95
CA MET A 218 2.77 5.92 13.55
C MET A 218 1.45 5.83 12.79
N LEU A 219 1.39 6.43 11.60
CA LEU A 219 0.27 6.33 10.68
C LEU A 219 0.64 5.40 9.53
N SER A 220 -0.11 4.31 9.38
CA SER A 220 0.23 3.26 8.41
C SER A 220 -0.09 3.62 6.96
N ASN A 221 0.34 2.76 6.06
CA ASN A 221 -0.14 2.67 4.69
C ASN A 221 -1.62 2.25 4.64
N GLY A 222 -2.21 2.29 3.45
CA GLY A 222 -3.57 1.82 3.20
C GLY A 222 -4.07 2.12 1.80
N PRO A 223 -5.26 1.60 1.46
CA PRO A 223 -5.89 1.73 0.14
C PRO A 223 -6.76 2.98 -0.01
N GLY A 224 -7.09 3.30 -1.26
CA GLY A 224 -8.16 4.22 -1.63
C GLY A 224 -7.73 5.67 -1.83
N ASP A 225 -8.73 6.54 -1.92
CA ASP A 225 -8.55 8.00 -2.00
C ASP A 225 -8.38 8.55 -0.57
N PRO A 226 -7.28 9.23 -0.26
CA PRO A 226 -7.11 9.82 1.07
C PRO A 226 -8.21 10.84 1.41
N ALA A 227 -8.75 11.56 0.44
CA ALA A 227 -9.78 12.58 0.65
C ALA A 227 -11.14 12.01 1.09
N ASP A 228 -11.42 10.72 0.83
CA ASP A 228 -12.65 10.05 1.27
C ASP A 228 -12.71 9.84 2.79
N ASN A 229 -11.58 10.00 3.49
CA ASN A 229 -11.42 9.64 4.90
C ASN A 229 -11.54 10.86 5.85
N VAL A 230 -12.59 11.69 5.69
CA VAL A 230 -12.76 12.97 6.40
C VAL A 230 -12.71 12.84 7.93
N GLU A 231 -13.34 11.81 8.50
CA GLU A 231 -13.32 11.56 9.94
C GLU A 231 -11.92 11.21 10.43
N ILE A 232 -11.21 10.36 9.68
CA ILE A 232 -9.82 9.98 10.00
C ILE A 232 -8.89 11.20 9.93
N ILE A 233 -9.04 12.05 8.90
CA ILE A 233 -8.26 13.30 8.75
C ILE A 233 -8.44 14.19 9.97
N THR A 234 -9.67 14.28 10.52
CA THR A 234 -9.96 15.05 11.72
C THR A 234 -9.21 14.51 12.95
N GLU A 235 -9.19 13.20 13.13
CA GLU A 235 -8.46 12.57 14.24
C GLU A 235 -6.92 12.66 14.04
N VAL A 236 -6.44 12.52 12.83
CA VAL A 236 -5.01 12.72 12.48
C VAL A 236 -4.55 14.14 12.82
N ARG A 237 -5.40 15.15 12.61
CA ARG A 237 -5.11 16.53 13.00
C ARG A 237 -4.86 16.66 14.51
N LYS A 238 -5.73 16.06 15.34
CA LYS A 238 -5.56 16.04 16.80
C LYS A 238 -4.27 15.34 17.23
N LEU A 239 -3.93 14.21 16.59
CA LEU A 239 -2.67 13.52 16.83
C LEU A 239 -1.47 14.39 16.45
N TYR A 240 -1.56 15.14 15.35
CA TYR A 240 -0.52 16.11 14.97
C TYR A 240 -0.37 17.23 16.00
N GLU A 241 -1.46 17.77 16.51
CA GLU A 241 -1.47 18.86 17.50
C GLU A 241 -0.99 18.43 18.89
N SER A 242 -0.91 17.13 19.18
CA SER A 242 -0.45 16.59 20.49
C SER A 242 1.05 16.69 20.73
N GLU A 243 1.84 17.02 19.71
CA GLU A 243 3.30 17.12 19.75
C GLU A 243 4.06 15.80 20.03
N LEU A 244 3.40 14.66 20.15
CA LEU A 244 4.06 13.36 20.21
C LEU A 244 4.88 13.10 18.93
N PRO A 245 6.08 12.50 19.00
CA PRO A 245 6.79 12.06 17.82
C PRO A 245 5.87 11.31 16.85
N LEU A 246 5.87 11.72 15.56
CA LEU A 246 4.94 11.20 14.56
C LEU A 246 5.67 10.82 13.27
N PHE A 247 5.49 9.58 12.85
CA PHE A 247 5.96 9.07 11.59
C PHE A 247 4.78 8.54 10.77
N ALA A 248 4.71 8.88 9.48
CA ALA A 248 3.61 8.43 8.62
C ALA A 248 4.12 7.92 7.27
N VAL A 249 3.47 6.86 6.78
CA VAL A 249 3.86 6.14 5.56
C VAL A 249 2.69 6.05 4.59
N CYS A 250 2.92 6.36 3.33
CA CYS A 250 2.01 6.18 2.20
C CYS A 250 0.64 6.87 2.43
N LEU A 251 -0.44 6.14 2.70
CA LEU A 251 -1.74 6.75 3.01
C LEU A 251 -1.65 7.64 4.26
N GLY A 252 -0.94 7.22 5.30
CA GLY A 252 -0.73 8.05 6.49
C GLY A 252 -0.03 9.38 6.19
N HIS A 253 0.94 9.39 5.28
CA HIS A 253 1.56 10.62 4.78
C HIS A 253 0.53 11.56 4.12
N GLN A 254 -0.34 11.02 3.27
CA GLN A 254 -1.37 11.77 2.56
C GLN A 254 -2.44 12.31 3.53
N LEU A 255 -2.88 11.48 4.50
CA LEU A 255 -3.85 11.89 5.52
C LEU A 255 -3.30 13.02 6.41
N LEU A 256 -2.02 12.95 6.78
CA LEU A 256 -1.40 14.01 7.57
C LEU A 256 -1.24 15.30 6.75
N ALA A 257 -0.89 15.19 5.47
CA ALA A 257 -0.83 16.35 4.58
C ALA A 257 -2.19 17.05 4.45
N LEU A 258 -3.28 16.28 4.25
CA LEU A 258 -4.66 16.81 4.24
C LEU A 258 -5.05 17.41 5.60
N ALA A 259 -4.72 16.76 6.71
CA ALA A 259 -5.00 17.25 8.06
C ALA A 259 -4.32 18.59 8.36
N THR A 260 -3.22 18.88 7.70
CA THR A 260 -2.45 20.13 7.85
C THR A 260 -2.69 21.15 6.74
N GLY A 261 -3.69 20.90 5.86
CA GLY A 261 -4.17 21.87 4.89
C GLY A 261 -3.57 21.77 3.50
N ALA A 262 -2.71 20.76 3.24
CA ALA A 262 -2.26 20.47 1.89
C ALA A 262 -3.32 19.69 1.09
N GLU A 263 -3.09 19.53 -0.21
CA GLU A 263 -4.00 18.85 -1.13
C GLU A 263 -3.35 17.58 -1.70
N THR A 264 -4.19 16.62 -2.05
CA THR A 264 -3.80 15.42 -2.78
C THR A 264 -4.45 15.36 -4.15
N ARG A 265 -3.80 14.69 -5.09
CA ARG A 265 -4.36 14.45 -6.43
C ARG A 265 -4.15 13.03 -6.88
N LYS A 266 -5.09 12.50 -7.67
CA LYS A 266 -4.92 11.19 -8.32
C LYS A 266 -3.83 11.29 -9.39
N MET A 267 -2.91 10.34 -9.37
CA MET A 267 -1.90 10.17 -10.40
C MET A 267 -2.48 9.45 -11.61
N ARG A 268 -1.89 9.64 -12.79
CA ARG A 268 -2.37 8.98 -14.01
C ARG A 268 -2.35 7.46 -13.90
N PHE A 269 -1.25 6.88 -13.39
CA PHE A 269 -1.08 5.43 -13.21
C PHE A 269 -0.48 5.04 -11.88
N GLY A 270 -0.06 6.01 -11.05
CA GLY A 270 0.56 5.77 -9.75
C GLY A 270 1.95 5.14 -9.81
N HIS A 271 2.53 4.92 -8.64
CA HIS A 271 3.79 4.20 -8.48
C HIS A 271 3.55 2.85 -7.85
N ARG A 272 3.99 1.76 -8.51
CA ARG A 272 3.90 0.39 -7.97
C ARG A 272 5.09 -0.43 -8.44
N GLY A 273 5.87 -0.90 -7.47
CA GLY A 273 7.08 -1.71 -7.69
C GLY A 273 8.20 -1.37 -6.73
N GLY A 274 9.28 -2.13 -6.78
CA GLY A 274 10.46 -1.98 -5.91
C GLY A 274 11.65 -1.28 -6.57
N ASN A 275 11.42 -0.42 -7.57
CA ASN A 275 12.48 0.19 -8.38
C ASN A 275 12.27 1.70 -8.63
N HIS A 276 11.63 2.38 -7.72
CA HIS A 276 11.37 3.82 -7.83
C HIS A 276 12.48 4.63 -7.15
N PRO A 277 13.24 5.46 -7.90
CA PRO A 277 14.29 6.28 -7.33
C PRO A 277 13.71 7.52 -6.66
N VAL A 278 14.04 7.71 -5.39
CA VAL A 278 13.64 8.86 -4.57
C VAL A 278 14.88 9.59 -4.10
N LYS A 279 14.88 10.91 -4.22
CA LYS A 279 15.94 11.77 -3.74
C LYS A 279 15.57 12.40 -2.40
N ASP A 280 16.39 12.16 -1.40
CA ASP A 280 16.43 12.89 -0.15
C ASP A 280 17.06 14.28 -0.42
N LEU A 281 16.29 15.33 -0.21
CA LEU A 281 16.71 16.70 -0.48
C LEU A 281 17.64 17.26 0.61
N GLU A 282 17.56 16.73 1.84
CA GLU A 282 18.41 17.16 2.95
C GLU A 282 19.85 16.65 2.77
N HIS A 283 20.01 15.38 2.41
CA HIS A 283 21.33 14.76 2.27
C HIS A 283 21.83 14.69 0.83
N GLY A 284 20.99 15.03 -0.14
CA GLY A 284 21.31 14.99 -1.57
C GLY A 284 21.49 13.57 -2.14
N ARG A 285 21.07 12.54 -1.41
CA ARG A 285 21.21 11.12 -1.79
C ARG A 285 19.95 10.61 -2.50
N ALA A 286 20.14 9.68 -3.41
CA ALA A 286 19.04 8.95 -4.03
C ALA A 286 19.01 7.49 -3.51
N TYR A 287 17.80 7.02 -3.23
CA TYR A 287 17.52 5.66 -2.79
C TYR A 287 16.57 4.98 -3.77
N ILE A 288 16.68 3.68 -3.92
CA ILE A 288 15.68 2.90 -4.63
C ILE A 288 14.63 2.46 -3.60
N THR A 289 13.36 2.72 -3.90
CA THR A 289 12.27 2.51 -2.95
C THR A 289 11.21 1.56 -3.48
N SER A 290 10.52 0.92 -2.54
CA SER A 290 9.27 0.20 -2.79
C SER A 290 8.10 1.18 -2.72
N GLN A 291 7.16 1.09 -3.66
CA GLN A 291 6.02 1.98 -3.73
C GLN A 291 4.73 1.24 -4.14
N ASN A 292 3.62 1.68 -3.60
CA ASN A 292 2.28 1.24 -3.98
C ASN A 292 1.26 2.34 -3.64
N HIS A 293 1.13 3.33 -4.51
CA HIS A 293 0.14 4.41 -4.33
C HIS A 293 -0.39 4.95 -5.65
N GLY A 294 -1.64 5.42 -5.65
CA GLY A 294 -2.30 6.04 -6.80
C GLY A 294 -2.53 7.54 -6.62
N TYR A 295 -2.23 8.09 -5.44
CA TYR A 295 -2.38 9.51 -5.11
C TYR A 295 -1.04 10.09 -4.64
N VAL A 296 -0.92 11.41 -4.73
CA VAL A 296 0.29 12.14 -4.33
C VAL A 296 -0.10 13.49 -3.74
N VAL A 297 0.68 13.97 -2.78
CA VAL A 297 0.55 15.33 -2.24
C VAL A 297 1.00 16.34 -3.29
N THR A 298 0.22 17.41 -3.47
CA THR A 298 0.53 18.50 -4.40
C THR A 298 1.54 19.44 -3.76
N ALA A 299 2.74 19.57 -4.35
CA ALA A 299 3.84 20.35 -3.76
C ALA A 299 3.47 21.80 -3.49
N GLU A 300 2.72 22.42 -4.43
CA GLU A 300 2.30 23.81 -4.38
C GLU A 300 1.28 24.10 -3.25
N SER A 301 0.61 23.07 -2.74
CA SER A 301 -0.36 23.17 -1.65
C SER A 301 0.28 23.10 -0.25
N VAL A 302 1.54 22.71 -0.16
CA VAL A 302 2.24 22.59 1.12
C VAL A 302 2.61 23.99 1.63
N ASP A 303 2.01 24.41 2.75
CA ASP A 303 2.38 25.67 3.41
C ASP A 303 3.80 25.57 4.00
N PRO A 304 4.77 26.40 3.55
CA PRO A 304 6.13 26.40 4.08
C PRO A 304 6.23 26.71 5.59
N ALA A 305 5.22 27.35 6.17
CA ALA A 305 5.13 27.57 7.61
C ALA A 305 4.80 26.28 8.38
N VAL A 306 4.19 25.29 7.72
CA VAL A 306 3.77 24.01 8.32
C VAL A 306 4.78 22.89 8.02
N ALA A 307 5.17 22.74 6.75
CA ALA A 307 6.07 21.68 6.32
C ALA A 307 6.89 22.08 5.09
N GLU A 308 7.90 21.30 4.80
CA GLU A 308 8.68 21.39 3.57
C GLU A 308 8.80 20.02 2.90
N VAL A 309 8.92 20.00 1.59
CA VAL A 309 9.17 18.77 0.83
C VAL A 309 10.57 18.26 1.17
N SER A 310 10.65 17.05 1.71
CA SER A 310 11.92 16.42 2.11
C SER A 310 12.43 15.40 1.09
N HIS A 311 11.52 14.75 0.35
CA HIS A 311 11.85 13.74 -0.65
C HIS A 311 11.06 13.96 -1.93
N ILE A 312 11.68 13.69 -3.07
CA ILE A 312 11.06 13.78 -4.40
C ILE A 312 11.39 12.55 -5.25
N ASN A 313 10.44 12.14 -6.10
CA ASN A 313 10.69 11.15 -7.14
C ASN A 313 11.68 11.72 -8.18
N VAL A 314 12.74 10.96 -8.47
CA VAL A 314 13.81 11.42 -9.40
C VAL A 314 13.29 11.52 -10.84
N ASN A 315 12.31 10.68 -11.23
CA ASN A 315 11.84 10.60 -12.62
C ASN A 315 10.84 11.70 -13.00
N GLU A 316 9.99 12.12 -12.06
CA GLU A 316 8.86 13.02 -12.36
C GLU A 316 8.68 14.17 -11.35
N GLY A 317 9.50 14.20 -10.28
CA GLY A 317 9.51 15.29 -9.30
C GLY A 317 8.31 15.31 -8.35
N SER A 318 7.49 14.26 -8.31
CA SER A 318 6.39 14.16 -7.34
C SER A 318 6.89 14.15 -5.90
N VAL A 319 6.06 14.66 -4.97
CA VAL A 319 6.37 14.65 -3.53
C VAL A 319 6.42 13.23 -3.01
N GLU A 320 7.52 12.89 -2.38
CA GLU A 320 7.78 11.56 -1.80
C GLU A 320 8.00 11.62 -0.29
N GLY A 321 7.92 12.79 0.32
CA GLY A 321 7.99 12.95 1.77
C GLY A 321 7.93 14.41 2.19
N LEU A 322 7.48 14.61 3.43
CA LEU A 322 7.40 15.91 4.08
C LEU A 322 8.14 15.89 5.41
N ARG A 323 8.84 16.99 5.72
CA ARG A 323 9.36 17.30 7.03
C ARG A 323 8.56 18.46 7.61
N TYR A 324 7.91 18.23 8.73
CA TYR A 324 7.08 19.24 9.38
C TYR A 324 7.95 20.21 10.23
N ARG A 325 7.50 21.44 10.36
CA ARG A 325 8.16 22.44 11.24
C ARG A 325 8.01 22.08 12.71
N ARG A 326 6.95 21.39 13.05
CA ARG A 326 6.81 20.75 14.34
C ARG A 326 7.93 19.72 14.55
N PRO A 327 8.65 19.74 15.72
CA PRO A 327 9.70 18.77 15.99
C PRO A 327 9.22 17.32 15.92
N ASN A 328 10.12 16.43 15.55
CA ASN A 328 9.89 14.97 15.57
C ASN A 328 8.68 14.52 14.73
N CYS A 329 8.36 15.22 13.66
CA CYS A 329 7.28 14.87 12.74
C CYS A 329 7.79 14.86 11.30
N PHE A 330 7.73 13.69 10.66
CA PHE A 330 8.10 13.50 9.26
C PHE A 330 7.30 12.39 8.60
N THR A 331 7.19 12.42 7.29
CA THR A 331 6.39 11.46 6.53
C THR A 331 7.08 11.07 5.23
N VAL A 332 6.78 9.87 4.74
CA VAL A 332 7.23 9.41 3.42
C VAL A 332 6.08 8.76 2.64
N GLN A 333 6.10 8.94 1.31
CA GLN A 333 5.11 8.36 0.41
C GLN A 333 5.45 6.91 0.07
N PHE A 334 6.72 6.58 -0.02
CA PHE A 334 7.22 5.24 -0.28
C PHE A 334 7.19 4.36 0.98
N HIS A 335 7.51 3.06 0.80
CA HIS A 335 7.46 2.04 1.84
C HIS A 335 8.87 1.72 2.38
N PRO A 336 9.32 2.33 3.49
CA PRO A 336 10.64 2.05 4.07
C PRO A 336 10.75 0.67 4.70
N GLU A 337 9.61 0.04 5.04
CA GLU A 337 9.53 -1.34 5.51
C GLU A 337 9.76 -2.36 4.39
N ALA A 338 9.78 -1.95 3.12
CA ALA A 338 9.87 -2.83 1.96
C ALA A 338 8.78 -3.93 1.93
N ALA A 339 9.13 -5.20 1.81
CA ALA A 339 8.25 -6.38 1.77
C ALA A 339 7.06 -6.23 0.77
N PRO A 340 7.31 -6.34 -0.55
CA PRO A 340 8.62 -6.60 -1.16
C PRO A 340 9.41 -5.33 -1.46
N GLY A 341 10.70 -5.47 -1.69
CA GLY A 341 11.54 -4.41 -2.24
C GLY A 341 12.85 -4.18 -1.50
N PRO A 342 13.60 -3.12 -1.87
CA PRO A 342 14.87 -2.77 -1.24
C PRO A 342 14.66 -2.18 0.16
N MET A 343 15.58 -2.46 1.07
CA MET A 343 15.58 -2.00 2.47
C MET A 343 16.44 -0.75 2.69
N ASP A 344 16.86 -0.06 1.64
CA ASP A 344 17.77 1.08 1.70
C ASP A 344 17.26 2.24 2.57
N THR A 345 15.96 2.31 2.79
CA THR A 345 15.31 3.39 3.56
C THR A 345 14.80 2.95 4.94
N GLU A 346 15.11 1.73 5.36
CA GLU A 346 14.67 1.20 6.66
C GLU A 346 15.19 2.02 7.86
N TYR A 347 16.30 2.76 7.68
CA TYR A 347 16.84 3.70 8.68
C TYR A 347 15.83 4.76 9.16
N LEU A 348 14.76 5.01 8.41
CA LEU A 348 13.71 5.95 8.81
C LEU A 348 12.96 5.46 10.07
N PHE A 349 12.89 4.16 10.30
CA PHE A 349 12.40 3.62 11.57
C PHE A 349 13.37 3.92 12.73
N ASP A 350 14.69 3.89 12.48
CA ASP A 350 15.68 4.27 13.49
C ASP A 350 15.53 5.76 13.84
N ARG A 351 15.36 6.62 12.82
CA ARG A 351 15.09 8.05 13.01
C ARG A 351 13.83 8.28 13.85
N PHE A 352 12.76 7.53 13.63
CA PHE A 352 11.53 7.62 14.42
C PHE A 352 11.76 7.17 15.86
N VAL A 353 12.43 6.05 16.08
CA VAL A 353 12.79 5.54 17.42
C VAL A 353 13.66 6.53 18.19
N ASP A 354 14.64 7.13 17.54
CA ASP A 354 15.53 8.11 18.17
C ASP A 354 14.79 9.41 18.52
N SER A 355 13.81 9.82 17.72
CA SER A 355 12.96 10.98 18.03
C SER A 355 12.13 10.78 19.32
N MET A 356 11.70 9.55 19.61
CA MET A 356 11.01 9.20 20.85
C MET A 356 11.92 9.18 22.06
N LYS A 357 13.18 8.75 21.91
CA LYS A 357 14.17 8.75 23.01
C LYS A 357 14.56 10.16 23.45
N GLY A 358 14.69 11.08 22.50
CA GLY A 358 15.01 12.49 22.78
C GLY A 358 13.94 13.21 23.60
N GLY A 359 12.66 12.85 23.45
CA GLY A 359 11.57 13.38 24.27
C GLY A 359 11.62 12.97 25.76
N ARG A 360 12.20 11.82 26.07
CA ARG A 360 12.36 11.36 27.47
C ARG A 360 13.50 12.07 28.25
N ALA A 361 14.44 12.69 27.55
CA ALA A 361 15.56 13.38 28.17
C ALA A 361 15.19 14.76 28.78
N HIS A 362 13.97 15.24 28.55
CA HIS A 362 13.45 16.54 28.98
C HIS A 362 12.20 16.44 29.89
N ALA A 363 11.77 15.25 30.26
CA ALA A 363 10.72 14.98 31.22
C ALA A 363 11.30 14.40 32.52
#